data_a9ead111f1a3c9cd0f38c3ffef10eb94
#
_entry.id   a9ead111f1a3c9cd0f38c3ffef10eb94
#
_cell.length_a   1.000
_cell.length_b   1.000
_cell.length_c   1.000
_cell.angle_alpha   90.00
_cell.angle_beta   90.00
_cell.angle_gamma   90.00
#
_symmetry.space_group_name_H-M   'P 1'
#
loop_
_entity.id
_entity.type
_entity.pdbx_description
1 polymer ?
#
loop_
_entity_poly.entity_id
_entity_poly.type
_entity_poly.pdbx_seq_one_letter_code
_entity_poly.pdbx_strand_id
1 'polypeptide(L)'
;MKTYDTITDLIGSTPLLKLNRFAAAENLGAEVYAKLEYFNPAGSVKDRIAYAMITDAEKNGALKPGSVIIEPTSGNTGIGLAAVAAARGYRIIIVMPETMSVERRQLMKAYGAELVLTEGAMGMKGAIAKAQELAAQTPDSFIPGQFTNPANPSAHRATTGPEIWNDTDGTVDIFVAGVGTGGTLTGVGEYLKSQNPNVKVVAVEPAGSPVLSKGVAGAHKIQGIGAGFVPDTLNTKIYDEIITVENEDAFATGRELARKEGLLVGISSGAAVWAAAQLAKRPENQGKRIVVLLPDTGDRYLSTPMFAD
;
A
#
# COMPACT_ATOMS: atom_id res chain seq x y z
N MET A 1 -24.20 -22.32 1.74
CA MET A 1 -22.78 -22.67 1.70
C MET A 1 -22.02 -21.40 1.38
N LYS A 2 -21.01 -20.99 2.16
CA LYS A 2 -20.21 -19.79 1.88
C LYS A 2 -18.99 -20.22 1.06
N THR A 3 -19.10 -20.15 -0.26
CA THR A 3 -18.04 -20.49 -1.22
C THR A 3 -17.75 -19.28 -2.10
N TYR A 4 -16.54 -19.20 -2.64
CA TYR A 4 -16.10 -18.15 -3.54
C TYR A 4 -15.68 -18.78 -4.85
N ASP A 5 -15.97 -18.11 -5.96
CA ASP A 5 -15.71 -18.67 -7.30
C ASP A 5 -14.26 -18.43 -7.72
N THR A 6 -13.68 -17.30 -7.30
CA THR A 6 -12.30 -16.95 -7.63
C THR A 6 -11.55 -16.41 -6.43
N ILE A 7 -10.24 -16.46 -6.46
CA ILE A 7 -9.39 -15.85 -5.41
C ILE A 7 -9.58 -14.32 -5.32
N THR A 8 -10.01 -13.68 -6.41
CA THR A 8 -10.26 -12.23 -6.44
C THR A 8 -11.47 -11.82 -5.62
N ASP A 9 -12.40 -12.74 -5.34
CA ASP A 9 -13.58 -12.50 -4.50
C ASP A 9 -13.21 -12.35 -3.01
N LEU A 10 -12.00 -12.76 -2.67
CA LEU A 10 -11.44 -12.62 -1.30
C LEU A 10 -10.68 -11.31 -1.10
N ILE A 11 -10.53 -10.49 -2.13
CA ILE A 11 -9.84 -9.20 -2.00
C ILE A 11 -10.74 -8.21 -1.27
N GLY A 12 -10.19 -7.55 -0.25
CA GLY A 12 -10.92 -6.63 0.60
C GLY A 12 -11.55 -7.30 1.82
N SER A 13 -12.50 -6.64 2.44
CA SER A 13 -13.13 -7.08 3.71
C SER A 13 -12.09 -7.46 4.77
N THR A 14 -10.97 -6.76 4.80
CA THR A 14 -9.88 -7.02 5.72
C THR A 14 -10.25 -6.60 7.14
N PRO A 15 -9.74 -7.30 8.18
CA PRO A 15 -10.14 -7.02 9.55
C PRO A 15 -9.57 -5.69 10.08
N LEU A 16 -10.30 -5.12 11.04
CA LEU A 16 -9.88 -4.01 11.88
C LEU A 16 -9.54 -4.55 13.26
N LEU A 17 -8.31 -4.34 13.74
CA LEU A 17 -7.82 -4.84 15.04
C LEU A 17 -7.46 -3.70 15.98
N LYS A 18 -7.97 -3.72 17.20
CA LYS A 18 -7.56 -2.79 18.26
C LYS A 18 -6.19 -3.18 18.83
N LEU A 19 -5.23 -2.25 18.84
CA LEU A 19 -3.87 -2.46 19.33
C LEU A 19 -3.79 -2.27 20.86
N ASN A 20 -4.36 -3.19 21.64
CA ASN A 20 -4.52 -3.03 23.08
C ASN A 20 -3.18 -3.10 23.85
N ARG A 21 -2.34 -4.09 23.56
CA ARG A 21 -1.09 -4.29 24.29
C ARG A 21 -0.03 -3.26 23.90
N PHE A 22 -0.01 -2.88 22.63
CA PHE A 22 0.85 -1.81 22.15
C PHE A 22 0.43 -0.47 22.77
N ALA A 23 -0.87 -0.13 22.74
CA ALA A 23 -1.37 1.10 23.31
C ALA A 23 -1.09 1.20 24.82
N ALA A 24 -1.26 0.12 25.58
CA ALA A 24 -0.95 0.08 27.01
C ALA A 24 0.56 0.27 27.26
N ALA A 25 1.43 -0.36 26.49
CA ALA A 25 2.89 -0.24 26.63
C ALA A 25 3.41 1.17 26.29
N GLU A 26 2.76 1.85 25.34
CA GLU A 26 3.11 3.20 24.90
C GLU A 26 2.36 4.31 25.66
N ASN A 27 1.49 3.97 26.63
CA ASN A 27 0.65 4.89 27.38
C ASN A 27 -0.16 5.83 26.47
N LEU A 28 -0.83 5.26 25.45
CA LEU A 28 -1.59 6.04 24.50
C LEU A 28 -2.92 6.54 25.10
N GLY A 29 -3.24 7.81 24.87
CA GLY A 29 -4.50 8.41 25.33
C GLY A 29 -5.67 8.21 24.38
N ALA A 30 -5.41 7.85 23.13
CA ALA A 30 -6.41 7.55 22.11
C ALA A 30 -6.48 6.03 21.85
N GLU A 31 -7.60 5.57 21.30
CA GLU A 31 -7.75 4.20 20.82
C GLU A 31 -7.13 4.07 19.42
N VAL A 32 -6.25 3.09 19.22
CA VAL A 32 -5.62 2.82 17.92
C VAL A 32 -6.11 1.51 17.33
N TYR A 33 -6.63 1.57 16.12
CA TYR A 33 -7.12 0.43 15.35
C TYR A 33 -6.31 0.25 14.08
N ALA A 34 -5.86 -0.96 13.83
CA ALA A 34 -5.08 -1.35 12.66
C ALA A 34 -5.97 -2.00 11.59
N LYS A 35 -6.04 -1.41 10.39
CA LYS A 35 -6.65 -2.04 9.20
C LYS A 35 -5.62 -2.96 8.58
N LEU A 36 -5.84 -4.28 8.68
CA LEU A 36 -4.84 -5.31 8.37
C LEU A 36 -4.91 -5.75 6.91
N GLU A 37 -4.26 -5.02 6.02
CA GLU A 37 -4.31 -5.26 4.57
C GLU A 37 -3.52 -6.50 4.11
N TYR A 38 -2.69 -7.11 4.97
CA TYR A 38 -2.03 -8.36 4.64
C TYR A 38 -2.98 -9.58 4.63
N PHE A 39 -4.23 -9.42 5.06
CA PHE A 39 -5.27 -10.44 4.90
C PHE A 39 -5.82 -10.53 3.47
N ASN A 40 -5.46 -9.62 2.58
CA ASN A 40 -5.71 -9.82 1.15
C ASN A 40 -4.97 -11.07 0.63
N PRO A 41 -5.49 -11.78 -0.38
CA PRO A 41 -4.97 -13.08 -0.85
C PRO A 41 -3.49 -13.10 -1.22
N ALA A 42 -2.99 -12.03 -1.87
CA ALA A 42 -1.57 -11.89 -2.20
C ALA A 42 -0.78 -11.12 -1.14
N GLY A 43 -1.38 -10.88 0.04
CA GLY A 43 -0.72 -10.39 1.25
C GLY A 43 -0.48 -8.91 1.32
N SER A 44 -1.20 -8.06 0.58
CA SER A 44 -1.05 -6.62 0.69
C SER A 44 -2.26 -5.81 0.22
N VAL A 45 -2.27 -4.53 0.60
CA VAL A 45 -3.23 -3.52 0.13
C VAL A 45 -3.24 -3.37 -1.40
N LYS A 46 -2.16 -3.76 -2.08
CA LYS A 46 -2.02 -3.62 -3.53
C LYS A 46 -2.89 -4.61 -4.31
N ASP A 47 -3.37 -5.67 -3.70
CA ASP A 47 -4.33 -6.59 -4.31
C ASP A 47 -5.58 -5.85 -4.76
N ARG A 48 -6.04 -4.87 -3.95
CA ARG A 48 -7.20 -4.03 -4.26
C ARG A 48 -7.02 -3.24 -5.54
N ILE A 49 -5.91 -2.54 -5.66
CA ILE A 49 -5.66 -1.70 -6.84
C ILE A 49 -5.31 -2.55 -8.07
N ALA A 50 -4.62 -3.68 -7.90
CA ALA A 50 -4.37 -4.63 -8.98
C ALA A 50 -5.69 -5.14 -9.58
N TYR A 51 -6.62 -5.57 -8.74
CA TYR A 51 -7.96 -5.99 -9.16
C TYR A 51 -8.73 -4.86 -9.83
N ALA A 52 -8.72 -3.67 -9.24
CA ALA A 52 -9.46 -2.52 -9.77
C ALA A 52 -8.94 -2.06 -11.13
N MET A 53 -7.61 -1.93 -11.29
CA MET A 53 -7.00 -1.49 -12.56
C MET A 53 -7.23 -2.49 -13.68
N ILE A 54 -7.15 -3.80 -13.41
CA ILE A 54 -7.45 -4.85 -14.39
C ILE A 54 -8.94 -4.84 -14.74
N THR A 55 -9.82 -4.81 -13.76
CA THR A 55 -11.27 -4.82 -13.98
C THR A 55 -11.76 -3.57 -14.73
N ASP A 56 -11.19 -2.41 -14.43
CA ASP A 56 -11.49 -1.17 -15.14
C ASP A 56 -11.05 -1.24 -16.61
N ALA A 57 -9.83 -1.74 -16.84
CA ALA A 57 -9.31 -1.95 -18.19
C ALA A 57 -10.12 -2.97 -19.03
N GLU A 58 -10.63 -4.02 -18.40
CA GLU A 58 -11.56 -4.97 -19.03
C GLU A 58 -12.87 -4.27 -19.43
N LYS A 59 -13.45 -3.49 -18.53
CA LYS A 59 -14.73 -2.77 -18.74
C LYS A 59 -14.65 -1.75 -19.87
N ASN A 60 -13.55 -1.00 -19.96
CA ASN A 60 -13.36 0.03 -20.97
C ASN A 60 -12.73 -0.49 -22.28
N GLY A 61 -12.42 -1.79 -22.36
CA GLY A 61 -11.89 -2.44 -23.54
C GLY A 61 -10.40 -2.24 -23.80
N ALA A 62 -9.68 -1.64 -22.85
CA ALA A 62 -8.21 -1.49 -22.92
C ALA A 62 -7.47 -2.81 -22.67
N LEU A 63 -8.09 -3.73 -21.94
CA LEU A 63 -7.61 -5.10 -21.70
C LEU A 63 -8.61 -6.10 -22.23
N LYS A 64 -8.18 -7.00 -23.14
CA LYS A 64 -9.02 -8.01 -23.81
C LYS A 64 -8.44 -9.40 -23.58
N PRO A 65 -9.21 -10.47 -23.78
CA PRO A 65 -8.66 -11.82 -23.82
C PRO A 65 -7.46 -11.92 -24.77
N GLY A 66 -6.33 -12.45 -24.24
CA GLY A 66 -5.07 -12.53 -24.98
C GLY A 66 -4.16 -11.30 -24.88
N SER A 67 -4.62 -10.17 -24.28
CA SER A 67 -3.78 -9.03 -24.01
C SER A 67 -2.64 -9.37 -23.03
N VAL A 68 -1.55 -8.57 -23.08
CA VAL A 68 -0.40 -8.71 -22.19
C VAL A 68 -0.35 -7.51 -21.24
N ILE A 69 -0.33 -7.79 -19.93
CA ILE A 69 -0.13 -6.76 -18.92
C ILE A 69 1.37 -6.52 -18.74
N ILE A 70 1.81 -5.27 -18.76
CA ILE A 70 3.22 -4.89 -18.55
C ILE A 70 3.27 -3.81 -17.47
N GLU A 71 3.98 -4.04 -16.35
CA GLU A 71 4.09 -3.03 -15.29
C GLU A 71 5.52 -2.89 -14.79
N PRO A 72 6.07 -1.64 -14.74
CA PRO A 72 7.35 -1.36 -14.11
C PRO A 72 7.16 -1.24 -12.60
N THR A 73 7.45 -2.31 -11.87
CA THR A 73 7.29 -2.33 -10.41
C THR A 73 8.14 -3.43 -9.78
N SER A 74 8.69 -3.16 -8.61
CA SER A 74 9.46 -4.13 -7.83
C SER A 74 8.79 -4.53 -6.52
N GLY A 75 7.59 -4.00 -6.25
CA GLY A 75 6.93 -4.13 -4.96
C GLY A 75 5.62 -4.92 -5.01
N ASN A 76 4.80 -4.67 -4.00
CA ASN A 76 3.53 -5.34 -3.79
C ASN A 76 2.54 -5.20 -4.96
N THR A 77 2.63 -4.11 -5.73
CA THR A 77 1.79 -3.94 -6.92
C THR A 77 2.07 -5.03 -7.96
N GLY A 78 3.34 -5.37 -8.20
CA GLY A 78 3.71 -6.46 -9.10
C GLY A 78 3.20 -7.81 -8.61
N ILE A 79 3.25 -8.07 -7.31
CA ILE A 79 2.74 -9.30 -6.71
C ILE A 79 1.21 -9.36 -6.87
N GLY A 80 0.49 -8.29 -6.53
CA GLY A 80 -0.96 -8.22 -6.67
C GLY A 80 -1.41 -8.36 -8.13
N LEU A 81 -0.74 -7.66 -9.06
CA LEU A 81 -1.04 -7.78 -10.50
C LEU A 81 -0.77 -9.19 -11.01
N ALA A 82 0.33 -9.83 -10.60
CA ALA A 82 0.64 -11.21 -10.99
C ALA A 82 -0.43 -12.20 -10.49
N ALA A 83 -0.87 -12.05 -9.22
CA ALA A 83 -1.91 -12.89 -8.66
C ALA A 83 -3.27 -12.73 -9.37
N VAL A 84 -3.68 -11.48 -9.64
CA VAL A 84 -4.95 -11.20 -10.35
C VAL A 84 -4.86 -11.65 -11.82
N ALA A 85 -3.72 -11.39 -12.49
CA ALA A 85 -3.49 -11.84 -13.87
C ALA A 85 -3.59 -13.36 -13.99
N ALA A 86 -2.97 -14.11 -13.05
CA ALA A 86 -3.09 -15.57 -13.01
C ALA A 86 -4.55 -16.02 -12.84
N ALA A 87 -5.30 -15.41 -11.93
CA ALA A 87 -6.72 -15.73 -11.70
C ALA A 87 -7.62 -15.39 -12.90
N ARG A 88 -7.25 -14.42 -13.72
CA ARG A 88 -7.99 -13.96 -14.91
C ARG A 88 -7.49 -14.55 -16.22
N GLY A 89 -6.39 -15.31 -16.20
CA GLY A 89 -5.79 -15.93 -17.39
C GLY A 89 -5.03 -14.97 -18.30
N TYR A 90 -4.52 -13.87 -17.76
CA TYR A 90 -3.68 -12.92 -18.50
C TYR A 90 -2.20 -13.25 -18.39
N ARG A 91 -1.50 -13.09 -19.51
CA ARG A 91 -0.05 -13.00 -19.50
C ARG A 91 0.40 -11.69 -18.87
N ILE A 92 1.42 -11.72 -18.02
CA ILE A 92 1.95 -10.53 -17.37
C ILE A 92 3.47 -10.49 -17.39
N ILE A 93 4.02 -9.34 -17.73
CA ILE A 93 5.45 -9.02 -17.71
C ILE A 93 5.70 -7.95 -16.66
N ILE A 94 6.51 -8.27 -15.66
CA ILE A 94 6.94 -7.30 -14.65
C ILE A 94 8.36 -6.86 -14.95
N VAL A 95 8.57 -5.55 -15.02
CA VAL A 95 9.89 -4.95 -15.32
C VAL A 95 10.43 -4.31 -14.05
N MET A 96 11.66 -4.66 -13.67
CA MET A 96 12.30 -4.13 -12.47
C MET A 96 13.82 -4.13 -12.54
N PRO A 97 14.51 -3.28 -11.74
CA PRO A 97 15.95 -3.34 -11.61
C PRO A 97 16.41 -4.68 -11.01
N GLU A 98 17.54 -5.19 -11.48
CA GLU A 98 18.12 -6.47 -10.99
C GLU A 98 18.52 -6.45 -9.50
N THR A 99 18.67 -5.26 -8.91
CA THR A 99 18.99 -5.07 -7.49
C THR A 99 17.82 -5.31 -6.54
N MET A 100 16.63 -5.56 -7.07
CA MET A 100 15.43 -5.75 -6.23
C MET A 100 15.39 -7.12 -5.55
N SER A 101 14.66 -7.20 -4.43
CA SER A 101 14.54 -8.37 -3.56
C SER A 101 14.28 -9.67 -4.33
N VAL A 102 15.06 -10.70 -4.00
CA VAL A 102 14.94 -12.04 -4.60
C VAL A 102 13.61 -12.68 -4.20
N GLU A 103 13.15 -12.48 -2.97
CA GLU A 103 11.91 -13.01 -2.44
C GLU A 103 10.70 -12.50 -3.26
N ARG A 104 10.67 -11.21 -3.55
CA ARG A 104 9.60 -10.61 -4.37
C ARG A 104 9.63 -11.12 -5.80
N ARG A 105 10.83 -11.29 -6.38
CA ARG A 105 10.98 -11.87 -7.72
C ARG A 105 10.46 -13.30 -7.76
N GLN A 106 10.75 -14.09 -6.74
CA GLN A 106 10.27 -15.47 -6.63
C GLN A 106 8.74 -15.53 -6.47
N LEU A 107 8.15 -14.66 -5.65
CA LEU A 107 6.69 -14.57 -5.51
C LEU A 107 6.00 -14.26 -6.84
N MET A 108 6.48 -13.26 -7.59
CA MET A 108 5.90 -12.91 -8.89
C MET A 108 6.03 -14.06 -9.90
N LYS A 109 7.20 -14.75 -9.94
CA LYS A 109 7.40 -15.93 -10.78
C LYS A 109 6.48 -17.09 -10.39
N ALA A 110 6.25 -17.28 -9.08
CA ALA A 110 5.35 -18.34 -8.60
C ALA A 110 3.91 -18.13 -9.06
N TYR A 111 3.47 -16.87 -9.25
CA TYR A 111 2.19 -16.53 -9.89
C TYR A 111 2.22 -16.60 -11.42
N GLY A 112 3.36 -16.98 -12.03
CA GLY A 112 3.48 -17.12 -13.49
C GLY A 112 3.89 -15.82 -14.21
N ALA A 113 4.28 -14.78 -13.51
CA ALA A 113 4.76 -13.55 -14.15
C ALA A 113 6.12 -13.74 -14.83
N GLU A 114 6.26 -13.21 -16.03
CA GLU A 114 7.56 -13.04 -16.69
C GLU A 114 8.29 -11.85 -16.10
N LEU A 115 9.57 -12.02 -15.74
CA LEU A 115 10.38 -10.93 -15.20
C LEU A 115 11.39 -10.46 -16.24
N VAL A 116 11.38 -9.16 -16.49
CA VAL A 116 12.41 -8.47 -17.25
C VAL A 116 13.24 -7.61 -16.28
N LEU A 117 14.49 -8.00 -16.11
CA LEU A 117 15.42 -7.29 -15.24
C LEU A 117 16.17 -6.23 -16.03
N THR A 118 16.24 -5.01 -15.50
CA THR A 118 17.01 -3.91 -16.05
C THR A 118 18.25 -3.65 -15.23
N GLU A 119 19.21 -2.97 -15.81
CA GLU A 119 20.47 -2.59 -15.15
C GLU A 119 20.20 -1.83 -13.85
N GLY A 120 20.81 -2.28 -12.75
CA GLY A 120 20.60 -1.73 -11.41
C GLY A 120 20.89 -0.24 -11.28
N ALA A 121 21.93 0.24 -11.96
CA ALA A 121 22.34 1.64 -11.97
C ALA A 121 21.26 2.60 -12.53
N MET A 122 20.40 2.11 -13.42
CA MET A 122 19.30 2.89 -14.01
C MET A 122 18.08 3.01 -13.07
N GLY A 123 18.02 2.20 -12.03
CA GLY A 123 16.92 2.20 -11.05
C GLY A 123 15.53 2.04 -11.70
N MET A 124 14.50 2.57 -11.05
CA MET A 124 13.12 2.49 -11.59
C MET A 124 12.93 3.28 -12.89
N LYS A 125 13.73 4.30 -13.17
CA LYS A 125 13.67 5.01 -14.47
C LYS A 125 13.99 4.08 -15.63
N GLY A 126 15.01 3.22 -15.47
CA GLY A 126 15.34 2.20 -16.47
C GLY A 126 14.23 1.17 -16.66
N ALA A 127 13.60 0.74 -15.56
CA ALA A 127 12.48 -0.18 -15.62
C ALA A 127 11.25 0.42 -16.33
N ILE A 128 10.94 1.69 -16.08
CA ILE A 128 9.83 2.41 -16.75
C ILE A 128 10.09 2.52 -18.25
N ALA A 129 11.31 2.95 -18.65
CA ALA A 129 11.67 3.06 -20.06
C ALA A 129 11.58 1.70 -20.78
N LYS A 130 12.06 0.63 -20.13
CA LYS A 130 11.99 -0.73 -20.69
C LYS A 130 10.55 -1.26 -20.78
N ALA A 131 9.70 -0.95 -19.82
CA ALA A 131 8.29 -1.31 -19.89
C ALA A 131 7.57 -0.63 -21.06
N GLN A 132 7.85 0.66 -21.30
CA GLN A 132 7.32 1.41 -22.43
C GLN A 132 7.82 0.85 -23.78
N GLU A 133 9.11 0.50 -23.86
CA GLU A 133 9.68 -0.16 -25.05
C GLU A 133 8.98 -1.49 -25.34
N LEU A 134 8.81 -2.33 -24.33
CA LEU A 134 8.13 -3.61 -24.46
C LEU A 134 6.66 -3.45 -24.87
N ALA A 135 5.97 -2.46 -24.31
CA ALA A 135 4.58 -2.17 -24.67
C ALA A 135 4.46 -1.73 -26.13
N ALA A 136 5.38 -0.90 -26.62
CA ALA A 136 5.40 -0.48 -28.01
C ALA A 136 5.66 -1.64 -29.01
N GLN A 137 6.34 -2.70 -28.54
CA GLN A 137 6.67 -3.89 -29.34
C GLN A 137 5.66 -5.02 -29.18
N THR A 138 4.75 -4.94 -28.19
CA THR A 138 3.79 -5.98 -27.87
C THR A 138 2.39 -5.52 -28.25
N PRO A 139 1.79 -6.05 -29.32
CA PRO A 139 0.41 -5.75 -29.68
C PRO A 139 -0.55 -6.06 -28.52
N ASP A 140 -1.61 -5.28 -28.40
CA ASP A 140 -2.63 -5.44 -27.37
C ASP A 140 -2.08 -5.50 -25.93
N SER A 141 -0.96 -4.80 -25.67
CA SER A 141 -0.43 -4.66 -24.32
C SER A 141 -1.13 -3.54 -23.53
N PHE A 142 -1.16 -3.70 -22.21
CA PHE A 142 -1.74 -2.75 -21.27
C PHE A 142 -0.75 -2.48 -20.12
N ILE A 143 -0.51 -1.20 -19.85
CA ILE A 143 0.27 -0.74 -18.67
C ILE A 143 -0.71 -0.22 -17.62
N PRO A 144 -0.89 -0.89 -16.47
CA PRO A 144 -1.78 -0.45 -15.39
C PRO A 144 -1.49 0.96 -14.87
N GLY A 145 -0.21 1.30 -14.65
CA GLY A 145 0.21 2.66 -14.30
C GLY A 145 -0.22 3.10 -12.91
N GLN A 146 0.22 2.42 -11.87
CA GLN A 146 -0.25 2.61 -10.48
C GLN A 146 -0.19 4.06 -9.95
N PHE A 147 0.71 4.91 -10.48
CA PHE A 147 0.91 6.28 -10.02
C PHE A 147 0.02 7.32 -10.73
N THR A 148 -0.61 6.92 -11.84
CA THR A 148 -1.41 7.81 -12.70
C THR A 148 -2.83 7.31 -12.94
N ASN A 149 -3.11 6.02 -12.68
CA ASN A 149 -4.39 5.41 -12.96
C ASN A 149 -5.45 5.76 -11.90
N PRO A 150 -6.56 6.41 -12.26
CA PRO A 150 -7.62 6.80 -11.33
C PRO A 150 -8.36 5.60 -10.71
N ALA A 151 -8.28 4.41 -11.28
CA ALA A 151 -8.83 3.20 -10.68
C ALA A 151 -8.17 2.87 -9.33
N ASN A 152 -6.93 3.33 -9.10
CA ASN A 152 -6.23 3.16 -7.82
C ASN A 152 -6.96 3.87 -6.66
N PRO A 153 -7.10 5.20 -6.59
CA PRO A 153 -7.84 5.82 -5.50
C PRO A 153 -9.32 5.44 -5.51
N SER A 154 -9.92 5.18 -6.67
CA SER A 154 -11.32 4.75 -6.77
C SER A 154 -11.56 3.40 -6.07
N ALA A 155 -10.64 2.46 -6.14
CA ALA A 155 -10.72 1.19 -5.42
C ALA A 155 -10.85 1.41 -3.90
N HIS A 156 -10.02 2.28 -3.34
CA HIS A 156 -10.04 2.57 -1.91
C HIS A 156 -11.28 3.37 -1.48
N ARG A 157 -11.75 4.26 -2.33
CA ARG A 157 -12.99 5.00 -2.10
C ARG A 157 -14.22 4.09 -2.11
N ALA A 158 -14.20 3.07 -2.97
CA ALA A 158 -15.32 2.13 -3.10
C ALA A 158 -15.30 0.97 -2.09
N THR A 159 -14.14 0.65 -1.52
CA THR A 159 -14.00 -0.55 -0.66
C THR A 159 -13.38 -0.23 0.70
N THR A 160 -12.12 0.15 0.77
CA THR A 160 -11.38 0.35 2.02
C THR A 160 -12.00 1.43 2.91
N GLY A 161 -12.43 2.54 2.33
CA GLY A 161 -13.11 3.64 3.06
C GLY A 161 -14.42 3.18 3.70
N PRO A 162 -15.37 2.61 2.92
CA PRO A 162 -16.60 2.01 3.45
C PRO A 162 -16.38 0.95 4.52
N GLU A 163 -15.39 0.06 4.32
CA GLU A 163 -15.04 -0.96 5.33
C GLU A 163 -14.63 -0.32 6.65
N ILE A 164 -13.71 0.66 6.64
CA ILE A 164 -13.26 1.37 7.85
C ILE A 164 -14.44 2.06 8.53
N TRP A 165 -15.28 2.75 7.77
CA TRP A 165 -16.46 3.45 8.30
C TRP A 165 -17.43 2.50 8.98
N ASN A 166 -17.76 1.39 8.34
CA ASN A 166 -18.69 0.40 8.86
C ASN A 166 -18.10 -0.35 10.05
N ASP A 167 -16.84 -0.75 10.00
CA ASP A 167 -16.15 -1.49 11.06
C ASP A 167 -15.95 -0.63 12.33
N THR A 168 -16.08 0.69 12.22
CA THR A 168 -16.02 1.63 13.36
C THR A 168 -17.39 2.20 13.77
N ASP A 169 -18.48 1.69 13.20
CA ASP A 169 -19.82 2.24 13.40
C ASP A 169 -19.88 3.76 13.13
N GLY A 170 -19.11 4.23 12.15
CA GLY A 170 -19.02 5.63 11.77
C GLY A 170 -18.34 6.56 12.78
N THR A 171 -17.52 6.03 13.69
CA THR A 171 -16.94 6.82 14.79
C THR A 171 -15.43 7.04 14.67
N VAL A 172 -14.85 6.92 13.47
CA VAL A 172 -13.44 7.24 13.25
C VAL A 172 -13.19 8.75 13.33
N ASP A 173 -12.18 9.16 14.11
CA ASP A 173 -11.78 10.57 14.25
C ASP A 173 -10.58 10.93 13.39
N ILE A 174 -9.59 10.01 13.30
CA ILE A 174 -8.34 10.22 12.59
C ILE A 174 -8.02 8.99 11.75
N PHE A 175 -7.71 9.19 10.47
CA PHE A 175 -7.19 8.16 9.58
C PHE A 175 -5.73 8.41 9.25
N VAL A 176 -4.88 7.40 9.38
CA VAL A 176 -3.43 7.48 9.17
C VAL A 176 -3.00 6.47 8.10
N ALA A 177 -2.29 6.92 7.08
CA ALA A 177 -1.71 6.02 6.08
C ALA A 177 -0.41 6.55 5.51
N GLY A 178 0.52 5.64 5.21
CA GLY A 178 1.75 5.93 4.47
C GLY A 178 1.47 6.24 3.00
N VAL A 179 2.21 7.20 2.44
CA VAL A 179 2.04 7.64 1.05
C VAL A 179 3.09 7.01 0.14
N GLY A 180 2.68 5.98 -0.62
CA GLY A 180 3.43 5.44 -1.75
C GLY A 180 2.89 6.02 -3.06
N THR A 181 1.82 5.42 -3.60
CA THR A 181 1.08 5.99 -4.74
C THR A 181 0.08 7.08 -4.34
N GLY A 182 -0.24 7.18 -3.05
CA GLY A 182 -1.25 8.11 -2.55
C GLY A 182 -2.70 7.64 -2.71
N GLY A 183 -2.95 6.58 -3.47
CA GLY A 183 -4.31 6.10 -3.74
C GLY A 183 -5.10 5.72 -2.50
N THR A 184 -4.46 5.06 -1.53
CA THR A 184 -5.08 4.69 -0.25
C THR A 184 -5.51 5.94 0.52
N LEU A 185 -4.58 6.88 0.73
CA LEU A 185 -4.86 8.11 1.48
C LEU A 185 -5.97 8.93 0.82
N THR A 186 -5.90 9.05 -0.52
CA THR A 186 -6.90 9.76 -1.33
C THR A 186 -8.27 9.10 -1.22
N GLY A 187 -8.39 7.84 -1.61
CA GLY A 187 -9.68 7.17 -1.70
C GLY A 187 -10.36 7.00 -0.34
N VAL A 188 -9.63 6.58 0.68
CA VAL A 188 -10.17 6.46 2.04
C VAL A 188 -10.51 7.83 2.61
N GLY A 189 -9.59 8.80 2.48
CA GLY A 189 -9.81 10.16 3.00
C GLY A 189 -11.03 10.84 2.38
N GLU A 190 -11.19 10.74 1.06
CA GLU A 190 -12.36 11.28 0.35
C GLU A 190 -13.68 10.63 0.82
N TYR A 191 -13.66 9.31 0.98
CA TYR A 191 -14.84 8.61 1.49
C TYR A 191 -15.16 9.03 2.93
N LEU A 192 -14.19 8.95 3.85
CA LEU A 192 -14.41 9.28 5.25
C LEU A 192 -14.88 10.72 5.45
N LYS A 193 -14.25 11.69 4.76
CA LYS A 193 -14.67 13.11 4.82
C LYS A 193 -16.02 13.35 4.18
N SER A 194 -16.45 12.53 3.22
CA SER A 194 -17.81 12.61 2.67
C SER A 194 -18.87 12.15 3.66
N GLN A 195 -18.53 11.26 4.59
CA GLN A 195 -19.41 10.82 5.66
C GLN A 195 -19.39 11.77 6.87
N ASN A 196 -18.18 12.19 7.26
CA ASN A 196 -17.97 13.16 8.33
C ASN A 196 -16.80 14.09 7.98
N PRO A 197 -17.05 15.37 7.64
CA PRO A 197 -16.01 16.33 7.23
C PRO A 197 -14.99 16.64 8.36
N ASN A 198 -15.30 16.29 9.61
CA ASN A 198 -14.40 16.50 10.75
C ASN A 198 -13.33 15.39 10.89
N VAL A 199 -13.42 14.30 10.15
CA VAL A 199 -12.38 13.26 10.15
C VAL A 199 -11.06 13.86 9.70
N LYS A 200 -10.04 13.74 10.53
CA LYS A 200 -8.67 14.14 10.15
C LYS A 200 -7.98 13.03 9.36
N VAL A 201 -7.36 13.41 8.27
CA VAL A 201 -6.56 12.52 7.42
C VAL A 201 -5.09 12.89 7.57
N VAL A 202 -4.27 11.93 7.96
CA VAL A 202 -2.85 12.15 8.23
C VAL A 202 -1.99 11.32 7.27
N ALA A 203 -1.17 12.02 6.51
CA ALA A 203 -0.20 11.44 5.59
C ALA A 203 1.09 11.09 6.34
N VAL A 204 1.67 9.92 6.04
CA VAL A 204 2.98 9.52 6.57
C VAL A 204 3.97 9.42 5.42
N GLU A 205 5.13 10.07 5.58
CA GLU A 205 6.23 10.02 4.63
C GLU A 205 7.57 9.78 5.34
N PRO A 206 8.61 9.26 4.64
CA PRO A 206 9.93 9.09 5.24
C PRO A 206 10.61 10.43 5.53
N ALA A 207 11.23 10.58 6.71
CA ALA A 207 11.99 11.78 7.06
C ALA A 207 13.18 12.01 6.13
N GLY A 208 13.79 10.93 5.60
CA GLY A 208 14.86 11.01 4.59
C GLY A 208 14.39 11.44 3.18
N SER A 209 13.07 11.42 2.91
CA SER A 209 12.49 11.82 1.61
C SER A 209 11.18 12.59 1.82
N PRO A 210 11.23 13.78 2.45
CA PRO A 210 10.05 14.55 2.83
C PRO A 210 9.48 15.36 1.64
N VAL A 211 9.02 14.65 0.62
CA VAL A 211 8.54 15.25 -0.65
C VAL A 211 7.26 16.05 -0.43
N LEU A 212 6.33 15.52 0.37
CA LEU A 212 5.03 16.18 0.58
C LEU A 212 5.15 17.41 1.48
N SER A 213 5.98 17.33 2.54
CA SER A 213 6.13 18.42 3.51
C SER A 213 7.18 19.45 3.12
N LYS A 214 8.25 19.06 2.41
CA LYS A 214 9.41 19.92 2.12
C LYS A 214 9.78 20.00 0.64
N GLY A 215 9.14 19.23 -0.25
CA GLY A 215 9.47 19.20 -1.68
C GLY A 215 10.83 18.56 -1.99
N VAL A 216 11.41 17.79 -1.06
CA VAL A 216 12.77 17.23 -1.20
C VAL A 216 12.70 15.72 -1.25
N ALA A 217 13.21 15.12 -2.32
CA ALA A 217 13.40 13.68 -2.43
C ALA A 217 14.78 13.28 -1.90
N GLY A 218 14.86 12.13 -1.25
CA GLY A 218 16.10 11.59 -0.70
C GLY A 218 16.06 10.08 -0.51
N ALA A 219 17.18 9.51 -0.07
CA ALA A 219 17.29 8.09 0.22
C ALA A 219 16.67 7.76 1.58
N HIS A 220 15.94 6.65 1.64
CA HIS A 220 15.36 6.10 2.86
C HIS A 220 15.24 4.58 2.76
N LYS A 221 14.95 3.92 3.90
CA LYS A 221 14.81 2.46 4.00
C LYS A 221 13.37 1.99 4.24
N ILE A 222 12.39 2.90 4.29
CA ILE A 222 10.97 2.57 4.52
C ILE A 222 10.36 2.15 3.18
N GLN A 223 10.48 0.87 2.83
CA GLN A 223 9.96 0.33 1.58
C GLN A 223 8.43 0.46 1.51
N GLY A 224 7.91 0.75 0.31
CA GLY A 224 6.47 0.81 0.05
C GLY A 224 5.85 2.22 0.10
N ILE A 225 6.56 3.20 0.68
CA ILE A 225 6.17 4.61 0.71
C ILE A 225 7.33 5.50 0.23
N GLY A 226 7.11 6.79 0.05
CA GLY A 226 8.16 7.74 -0.33
C GLY A 226 8.68 7.54 -1.75
N ALA A 227 7.83 7.68 -2.76
CA ALA A 227 8.16 7.44 -4.16
C ALA A 227 9.20 8.43 -4.74
N GLY A 228 9.55 9.49 -4.03
CA GLY A 228 10.48 10.53 -4.45
C GLY A 228 9.85 11.62 -5.33
N PHE A 229 8.56 11.56 -5.56
CA PHE A 229 7.76 12.55 -6.28
C PHE A 229 6.32 12.55 -5.76
N VAL A 230 5.53 13.56 -6.12
CA VAL A 230 4.09 13.61 -5.81
C VAL A 230 3.33 12.84 -6.90
N PRO A 231 2.64 11.72 -6.57
CA PRO A 231 1.90 10.93 -7.55
C PRO A 231 0.64 11.64 -8.04
N ASP A 232 0.23 11.40 -9.31
CA ASP A 232 -1.01 11.95 -9.85
C ASP A 232 -2.25 11.37 -9.17
N THR A 233 -2.14 10.16 -8.60
CA THR A 233 -3.20 9.49 -7.84
C THR A 233 -3.37 10.04 -6.41
N LEU A 234 -2.53 10.98 -5.98
CA LEU A 234 -2.63 11.64 -4.69
C LEU A 234 -3.40 12.95 -4.79
N ASN A 235 -4.53 13.04 -4.11
CA ASN A 235 -5.21 14.30 -3.85
C ASN A 235 -4.48 15.05 -2.71
N THR A 236 -3.64 16.02 -3.08
CA THR A 236 -2.84 16.78 -2.10
C THR A 236 -3.65 17.70 -1.19
N LYS A 237 -4.96 17.80 -1.39
CA LYS A 237 -5.88 18.58 -0.54
C LYS A 237 -6.65 17.73 0.46
N ILE A 238 -6.45 16.40 0.44
CA ILE A 238 -7.24 15.48 1.28
C ILE A 238 -6.72 15.38 2.70
N TYR A 239 -5.42 15.47 2.90
CA TYR A 239 -4.80 15.35 4.21
C TYR A 239 -4.73 16.67 4.95
N ASP A 240 -4.88 16.60 6.26
CA ASP A 240 -4.86 17.75 7.18
C ASP A 240 -3.48 17.92 7.84
N GLU A 241 -2.68 16.84 7.89
CA GLU A 241 -1.36 16.83 8.52
C GLU A 241 -0.45 15.83 7.80
N ILE A 242 0.86 16.11 7.84
CA ILE A 242 1.91 15.20 7.37
C ILE A 242 2.83 14.90 8.55
N ILE A 243 3.10 13.61 8.80
CA ILE A 243 4.08 13.17 9.79
C ILE A 243 5.24 12.48 9.06
N THR A 244 6.45 12.97 9.31
CA THR A 244 7.69 12.34 8.83
C THR A 244 8.18 11.31 9.83
N VAL A 245 8.66 10.15 9.35
CA VAL A 245 9.11 9.04 10.18
C VAL A 245 10.54 8.64 9.81
N GLU A 246 11.40 8.46 10.82
CA GLU A 246 12.76 7.96 10.63
C GLU A 246 12.75 6.44 10.38
N ASN A 247 13.81 5.92 9.72
CA ASN A 247 13.90 4.49 9.43
C ASN A 247 13.89 3.64 10.70
N GLU A 248 14.63 4.06 11.70
CA GLU A 248 14.82 3.37 12.98
C GLU A 248 13.50 3.30 13.78
N ASP A 249 12.70 4.37 13.76
CA ASP A 249 11.38 4.40 14.39
C ASP A 249 10.41 3.43 13.72
N ALA A 250 10.42 3.38 12.39
CA ALA A 250 9.62 2.43 11.63
C ALA A 250 10.01 0.98 11.94
N PHE A 251 11.32 0.69 12.00
CA PHE A 251 11.82 -0.65 12.30
C PHE A 251 11.50 -1.07 13.75
N ALA A 252 11.75 -0.18 14.72
CA ALA A 252 11.49 -0.46 16.13
C ALA A 252 10.00 -0.74 16.37
N THR A 253 9.11 0.12 15.85
CA THR A 253 7.66 -0.05 16.00
C THR A 253 7.17 -1.33 15.35
N GLY A 254 7.66 -1.68 14.16
CA GLY A 254 7.28 -2.93 13.50
C GLY A 254 7.71 -4.18 14.29
N ARG A 255 8.90 -4.17 14.89
CA ARG A 255 9.34 -5.24 15.82
C ARG A 255 8.46 -5.32 17.07
N GLU A 256 8.06 -4.17 17.61
CA GLU A 256 7.19 -4.13 18.78
C GLU A 256 5.79 -4.66 18.49
N LEU A 257 5.23 -4.36 17.33
CA LEU A 257 3.95 -4.93 16.90
C LEU A 257 4.00 -6.45 16.85
N ALA A 258 5.07 -7.03 16.30
CA ALA A 258 5.25 -8.48 16.28
C ALA A 258 5.32 -9.07 17.70
N ARG A 259 6.06 -8.44 18.61
CA ARG A 259 6.28 -8.93 19.98
C ARG A 259 5.10 -8.69 20.93
N LYS A 260 4.40 -7.57 20.76
CA LYS A 260 3.31 -7.15 21.67
C LYS A 260 1.93 -7.62 21.20
N GLU A 261 1.67 -7.56 19.89
CA GLU A 261 0.34 -7.87 19.31
C GLU A 261 0.33 -9.17 18.48
N GLY A 262 1.50 -9.78 18.22
CA GLY A 262 1.59 -10.92 17.31
C GLY A 262 1.40 -10.53 15.83
N LEU A 263 1.55 -9.25 15.50
CA LEU A 263 1.38 -8.71 14.17
C LEU A 263 2.72 -8.61 13.45
N LEU A 264 3.05 -9.59 12.60
CA LEU A 264 4.22 -9.54 11.73
C LEU A 264 3.89 -8.73 10.47
N VAL A 265 4.33 -7.48 10.45
CA VAL A 265 3.98 -6.49 9.41
C VAL A 265 5.20 -5.89 8.74
N GLY A 266 5.02 -5.27 7.56
CA GLY A 266 6.10 -4.64 6.82
C GLY A 266 6.57 -3.31 7.41
N ILE A 267 7.66 -2.78 6.87
CA ILE A 267 8.34 -1.56 7.37
C ILE A 267 7.40 -0.34 7.35
N SER A 268 6.65 -0.16 6.27
CA SER A 268 5.70 0.97 6.16
C SER A 268 4.53 0.87 7.13
N SER A 269 4.17 -0.34 7.57
CA SER A 269 3.20 -0.53 8.66
C SER A 269 3.76 -0.04 9.99
N GLY A 270 5.03 -0.34 10.29
CA GLY A 270 5.73 0.19 11.46
C GLY A 270 5.76 1.72 11.45
N ALA A 271 6.09 2.33 10.31
CA ALA A 271 6.06 3.78 10.14
C ALA A 271 4.68 4.39 10.39
N ALA A 272 3.63 3.79 9.84
CA ALA A 272 2.27 4.27 10.01
C ALA A 272 1.79 4.17 11.46
N VAL A 273 2.10 3.07 12.16
CA VAL A 273 1.73 2.90 13.58
C VAL A 273 2.55 3.83 14.48
N TRP A 274 3.83 4.05 14.19
CA TRP A 274 4.60 5.07 14.91
C TRP A 274 3.94 6.45 14.84
N ALA A 275 3.56 6.88 13.64
CA ALA A 275 2.86 8.15 13.44
C ALA A 275 1.51 8.19 14.19
N ALA A 276 0.73 7.11 14.14
CA ALA A 276 -0.51 6.98 14.89
C ALA A 276 -0.28 7.07 16.41
N ALA A 277 0.80 6.49 16.93
CA ALA A 277 1.17 6.57 18.34
C ALA A 277 1.55 8.01 18.75
N GLN A 278 2.27 8.76 17.90
CA GLN A 278 2.55 10.18 18.17
C GLN A 278 1.25 11.00 18.25
N LEU A 279 0.28 10.74 17.38
CA LEU A 279 -1.05 11.37 17.44
C LEU A 279 -1.81 10.97 18.71
N ALA A 280 -1.76 9.68 19.08
CA ALA A 280 -2.48 9.14 20.22
C ALA A 280 -1.95 9.63 21.58
N LYS A 281 -0.70 10.09 21.64
CA LYS A 281 -0.06 10.72 22.82
C LYS A 281 -0.48 12.17 23.02
N ARG A 282 -1.06 12.83 22.03
CA ARG A 282 -1.43 14.25 22.13
C ARG A 282 -2.65 14.43 23.02
N PRO A 283 -2.63 15.40 23.95
CA PRO A 283 -3.76 15.65 24.87
C PRO A 283 -5.10 15.91 24.16
N GLU A 284 -5.08 16.63 23.03
CA GLU A 284 -6.28 16.94 22.24
C GLU A 284 -6.90 15.71 21.54
N ASN A 285 -6.19 14.60 21.52
CA ASN A 285 -6.66 13.35 20.95
C ASN A 285 -7.08 12.31 22.00
N GLN A 286 -7.09 12.69 23.28
CA GLN A 286 -7.55 11.84 24.37
C GLN A 286 -8.94 11.27 24.09
N GLY A 287 -9.08 9.93 24.14
CA GLY A 287 -10.35 9.24 23.94
C GLY A 287 -10.81 9.15 22.48
N LYS A 288 -10.07 9.74 21.52
CA LYS A 288 -10.38 9.63 20.09
C LYS A 288 -10.06 8.26 19.53
N ARG A 289 -10.69 7.94 18.40
CA ARG A 289 -10.45 6.71 17.63
C ARG A 289 -9.60 7.00 16.41
N ILE A 290 -8.40 6.42 16.39
CA ILE A 290 -7.42 6.52 15.30
C ILE A 290 -7.39 5.21 14.54
N VAL A 291 -7.65 5.24 13.24
CA VAL A 291 -7.50 4.10 12.35
C VAL A 291 -6.22 4.26 11.55
N VAL A 292 -5.35 3.27 11.61
CA VAL A 292 -4.09 3.23 10.86
C VAL A 292 -4.08 2.05 9.90
N LEU A 293 -3.72 2.27 8.64
CA LEU A 293 -3.65 1.21 7.65
C LEU A 293 -2.26 0.57 7.63
N LEU A 294 -2.24 -0.77 7.79
CA LEU A 294 -1.04 -1.62 7.73
C LEU A 294 -1.00 -2.34 6.38
N PRO A 295 -0.11 -1.90 5.45
CA PRO A 295 -0.19 -2.29 4.04
C PRO A 295 0.08 -3.76 3.74
N ASP A 296 1.02 -4.42 4.44
CA ASP A 296 1.47 -5.76 4.06
C ASP A 296 2.07 -6.58 5.21
N THR A 297 2.35 -7.85 4.91
CA THR A 297 2.99 -8.81 5.82
C THR A 297 4.48 -8.54 6.02
N GLY A 298 5.01 -8.87 7.18
CA GLY A 298 6.42 -8.79 7.53
C GLY A 298 7.30 -9.88 6.90
N ASP A 299 6.72 -10.97 6.40
CA ASP A 299 7.47 -12.10 5.81
C ASP A 299 8.38 -11.65 4.65
N ARG A 300 8.01 -10.57 3.97
CA ARG A 300 8.77 -9.98 2.85
C ARG A 300 9.99 -9.18 3.28
N TYR A 301 10.21 -9.02 4.59
CA TYR A 301 11.21 -8.11 5.18
C TYR A 301 12.14 -8.79 6.19
N LEU A 302 12.05 -10.14 6.33
CA LEU A 302 12.85 -10.90 7.32
C LEU A 302 14.36 -10.76 7.09
N SER A 303 14.80 -10.57 5.83
CA SER A 303 16.20 -10.34 5.47
C SER A 303 16.64 -8.85 5.51
N THR A 304 15.74 -7.95 5.94
CA THR A 304 16.03 -6.50 6.01
C THR A 304 16.51 -6.10 7.41
N PRO A 305 17.12 -4.90 7.56
CA PRO A 305 17.54 -4.38 8.88
C PRO A 305 16.41 -4.24 9.92
N MET A 306 15.15 -4.39 9.52
CA MET A 306 14.03 -4.42 10.45
C MET A 306 14.05 -5.68 11.33
N PHE A 307 14.44 -6.84 10.78
CA PHE A 307 14.40 -8.14 11.46
C PHE A 307 15.75 -8.86 11.48
N ALA A 308 16.67 -8.54 10.58
CA ALA A 308 18.02 -9.06 10.62
C ALA A 308 18.81 -8.39 11.75
N ASP A 309 19.61 -9.20 12.49
CA ASP A 309 20.52 -8.76 13.54
C ASP A 309 21.71 -7.96 12.99
#